data_98f0a6dc5157c930df24f99a24ce836a
#
_entry.id   98f0a6dc5157c930df24f99a24ce836a
#
_cell.length_a   1.000
_cell.length_b   1.000
_cell.length_c   1.000
_cell.angle_alpha   90.00
_cell.angle_beta   90.00
_cell.angle_gamma   90.00
#
_symmetry.space_group_name_H-M   'P 1'
#
loop_
_entity.id
_entity.type
_entity.pdbx_description
1 polymer ?
#
loop_
_entity_poly.entity_id
_entity_poly.type
_entity_poly.pdbx_seq_one_letter_code
_entity_poly.pdbx_strand_id
1 'polypeptide(L)'
;MESPEWIVLDIDGVLIGIESSYDLAVKRTVEKLWTKLGHDGSISLETIRDFRKKGQFGDDYRVTEGLTLAGLNEDLKKFVEEFPRGEKLECIINRTGERVGKEKVKPIFDRIYLGKKDSPSEYGLWRQEKPLVDTSLLDKVAEQFKLGYITGRSRQELRLASKVLNHELSDAVTREDFLKPDPRALTHLVGESSGIYAGDTHNDGLLVENYNEETEGTFDFVMIDPDNPINQVLRDLLDKK
;
A
#
# COMPACT_ATOMS: atom_id res chain seq x y z
N MET A 1 14.99 -20.76 -18.18
CA MET A 1 13.86 -20.61 -17.24
C MET A 1 12.59 -20.67 -18.06
N GLU A 2 11.59 -21.38 -17.63
CA GLU A 2 10.28 -21.35 -18.27
C GLU A 2 9.71 -19.93 -18.19
N SER A 3 8.97 -19.52 -19.20
CA SER A 3 8.30 -18.21 -19.21
C SER A 3 7.29 -18.15 -18.05
N PRO A 4 7.23 -17.08 -17.27
CA PRO A 4 6.27 -16.97 -16.17
C PRO A 4 4.83 -17.12 -16.69
N GLU A 5 3.97 -17.78 -15.95
CA GLU A 5 2.54 -17.90 -16.27
C GLU A 5 1.79 -16.64 -15.86
N TRP A 6 2.11 -16.11 -14.67
CA TRP A 6 1.48 -14.95 -14.08
C TRP A 6 2.45 -13.78 -13.91
N ILE A 7 1.92 -12.59 -14.13
CA ILE A 7 2.49 -11.32 -13.67
C ILE A 7 1.52 -10.73 -12.65
N VAL A 8 1.96 -10.61 -11.40
CA VAL A 8 1.16 -10.04 -10.31
C VAL A 8 1.78 -8.73 -9.87
N LEU A 9 0.97 -7.69 -9.76
CA LEU A 9 1.42 -6.32 -9.47
C LEU A 9 0.76 -5.78 -8.20
N ASP A 10 1.52 -5.11 -7.35
CA ASP A 10 0.93 -4.18 -6.39
C ASP A 10 0.43 -2.92 -7.12
N ILE A 11 -0.37 -2.12 -6.44
CA ILE A 11 -0.96 -0.90 -7.00
C ILE A 11 -0.27 0.35 -6.46
N ASP A 12 -0.17 0.48 -5.13
CA ASP A 12 0.33 1.67 -4.47
C ASP A 12 1.86 1.71 -4.48
N GLY A 13 2.46 2.78 -5.02
CA GLY A 13 3.91 2.86 -5.22
C GLY A 13 4.42 2.11 -6.46
N VAL A 14 3.61 1.26 -7.07
CA VAL A 14 3.93 0.50 -8.29
C VAL A 14 3.20 1.06 -9.51
N LEU A 15 1.88 1.00 -9.53
CA LEU A 15 1.05 1.50 -10.64
C LEU A 15 0.61 2.94 -10.44
N ILE A 16 0.44 3.37 -9.18
CA ILE A 16 -0.08 4.67 -8.79
C ILE A 16 0.80 5.30 -7.72
N GLY A 17 1.19 6.56 -7.93
CA GLY A 17 1.89 7.37 -6.93
C GLY A 17 0.93 7.85 -5.83
N ILE A 18 1.25 7.53 -4.58
CA ILE A 18 0.39 7.77 -3.40
C ILE A 18 0.81 8.98 -2.55
N GLU A 19 1.91 9.63 -2.89
CA GLU A 19 2.48 10.73 -2.09
C GLU A 19 1.54 11.90 -1.88
N SER A 20 0.73 12.22 -2.89
CA SER A 20 -0.25 13.30 -2.88
C SER A 20 -1.64 12.87 -2.36
N SER A 21 -1.82 11.61 -2.00
CA SER A 21 -3.09 11.04 -1.54
C SER A 21 -2.97 10.40 -0.16
N TYR A 22 -2.51 9.15 -0.06
CA TYR A 22 -2.43 8.42 1.20
C TYR A 22 -1.51 9.07 2.22
N ASP A 23 -0.29 9.47 1.82
CA ASP A 23 0.64 10.14 2.74
C ASP A 23 0.04 11.43 3.28
N LEU A 24 -0.60 12.22 2.40
CA LEU A 24 -1.26 13.45 2.80
C LEU A 24 -2.54 13.18 3.62
N ALA A 25 -3.26 12.09 3.38
CA ALA A 25 -4.40 11.68 4.18
C ALA A 25 -3.97 11.28 5.60
N VAL A 26 -2.88 10.48 5.73
CA VAL A 26 -2.25 10.16 7.03
C VAL A 26 -1.88 11.44 7.75
N LYS A 27 -1.10 12.34 7.11
CA LYS A 27 -0.69 13.63 7.69
C LYS A 27 -1.86 14.41 8.26
N ARG A 28 -2.84 14.71 7.42
CA ARG A 28 -4.01 15.52 7.80
C ARG A 28 -4.86 14.85 8.89
N THR A 29 -4.91 13.51 8.89
CA THR A 29 -5.67 12.77 9.91
C THR A 29 -4.95 12.81 11.25
N VAL A 30 -3.64 12.58 11.28
CA VAL A 30 -2.81 12.67 12.50
C VAL A 30 -2.92 14.07 13.10
N GLU A 31 -2.67 15.13 12.33
CA GLU A 31 -2.75 16.52 12.80
C GLU A 31 -4.14 16.88 13.33
N LYS A 32 -5.20 16.40 12.67
CA LYS A 32 -6.57 16.61 13.13
C LYS A 32 -6.91 15.84 14.41
N LEU A 33 -6.34 14.65 14.60
CA LEU A 33 -6.48 13.88 15.86
C LEU A 33 -5.72 14.57 16.97
N TRP A 34 -4.50 15.03 16.73
CA TRP A 34 -3.72 15.80 17.71
C TRP A 34 -4.46 17.05 18.18
N THR A 35 -4.98 17.87 17.27
CA THR A 35 -5.79 19.06 17.61
C THR A 35 -6.98 18.70 18.48
N LYS A 36 -7.70 17.59 18.17
CA LYS A 36 -8.84 17.13 18.99
C LYS A 36 -8.42 16.66 20.38
N LEU A 37 -7.18 16.22 20.54
CA LEU A 37 -6.61 15.76 21.81
C LEU A 37 -5.86 16.88 22.56
N GLY A 38 -5.92 18.11 22.07
CA GLY A 38 -5.30 19.28 22.71
C GLY A 38 -3.81 19.41 22.45
N HIS A 39 -3.28 18.74 21.43
CA HIS A 39 -1.89 18.79 21.02
C HIS A 39 -1.75 19.58 19.71
N ASP A 40 -0.90 20.60 19.72
CA ASP A 40 -0.54 21.37 18.53
C ASP A 40 0.77 20.80 17.96
N GLY A 41 0.70 20.26 16.74
CA GLY A 41 1.85 19.66 16.09
C GLY A 41 1.65 19.52 14.60
N SER A 42 2.75 19.30 13.89
CA SER A 42 2.74 18.95 12.46
C SER A 42 3.72 17.82 12.20
N ILE A 43 3.38 16.98 11.24
CA ILE A 43 4.21 15.86 10.82
C ILE A 43 4.66 16.01 9.37
N SER A 44 5.91 15.67 9.07
CA SER A 44 6.41 15.69 7.69
C SER A 44 5.98 14.43 6.91
N LEU A 45 5.87 14.54 5.59
CA LEU A 45 5.62 13.36 4.74
C LEU A 45 6.78 12.37 4.79
N GLU A 46 8.01 12.85 4.95
CA GLU A 46 9.21 12.02 5.12
C GLU A 46 9.09 11.13 6.36
N THR A 47 8.73 11.70 7.52
CA THR A 47 8.50 10.94 8.76
C THR A 47 7.44 9.86 8.59
N ILE A 48 6.35 10.14 7.85
CA ILE A 48 5.29 9.17 7.57
C ILE A 48 5.83 8.00 6.73
N ARG A 49 6.58 8.30 5.67
CA ARG A 49 7.18 7.29 4.78
C ARG A 49 8.19 6.41 5.51
N ASP A 50 9.06 7.02 6.30
CA ASP A 50 10.06 6.29 7.07
C ASP A 50 9.41 5.36 8.09
N PHE A 51 8.36 5.83 8.76
CA PHE A 51 7.60 5.02 9.70
C PHE A 51 6.90 3.84 9.00
N ARG A 52 6.24 4.09 7.86
CA ARG A 52 5.57 3.05 7.05
C ARG A 52 6.55 1.97 6.59
N LYS A 53 7.75 2.36 6.13
CA LYS A 53 8.80 1.42 5.67
C LYS A 53 9.35 0.54 6.78
N LYS A 54 9.30 0.99 8.02
CA LYS A 54 9.83 0.23 9.17
C LYS A 54 8.83 -0.76 9.75
N GLY A 55 7.56 -0.39 9.81
CA GLY A 55 6.55 -1.17 10.52
C GLY A 55 5.74 -2.12 9.64
N GLN A 56 5.21 -3.18 10.26
CA GLN A 56 4.24 -4.11 9.66
C GLN A 56 2.82 -3.70 10.09
N PHE A 57 2.34 -2.56 9.62
CA PHE A 57 1.05 -2.03 10.04
C PHE A 57 -0.15 -2.65 9.32
N GLY A 58 0.02 -3.08 8.07
CA GLY A 58 -1.01 -3.71 7.26
C GLY A 58 -1.98 -2.74 6.57
N ASP A 59 -2.36 -1.62 7.21
CA ASP A 59 -3.19 -0.57 6.60
C ASP A 59 -2.81 0.84 7.11
N ASP A 60 -3.24 1.88 6.37
CA ASP A 60 -2.95 3.28 6.69
C ASP A 60 -3.69 3.79 7.94
N TYR A 61 -4.77 3.14 8.35
CA TYR A 61 -5.43 3.48 9.62
C TYR A 61 -4.52 3.15 10.80
N ARG A 62 -3.82 2.02 10.74
CA ARG A 62 -2.85 1.60 11.77
C ARG A 62 -1.59 2.45 11.75
N VAL A 63 -1.09 2.83 10.57
CA VAL A 63 0.00 3.82 10.43
C VAL A 63 -0.42 5.14 11.10
N THR A 64 -1.62 5.62 10.80
CA THR A 64 -2.17 6.87 11.37
C THR A 64 -2.32 6.78 12.88
N GLU A 65 -2.84 5.68 13.42
CA GLU A 65 -2.96 5.46 14.86
C GLU A 65 -1.59 5.46 15.54
N GLY A 66 -0.63 4.72 15.00
CA GLY A 66 0.73 4.64 15.53
C GLY A 66 1.43 5.99 15.59
N LEU A 67 1.38 6.77 14.50
CA LEU A 67 1.95 8.12 14.46
C LEU A 67 1.22 9.09 15.40
N THR A 68 -0.11 8.95 15.55
CA THR A 68 -0.88 9.77 16.49
C THR A 68 -0.41 9.52 17.92
N LEU A 69 -0.32 8.26 18.33
CA LEU A 69 0.12 7.87 19.68
C LEU A 69 1.57 8.27 19.94
N ALA A 70 2.48 8.01 19.00
CA ALA A 70 3.88 8.36 19.15
C ALA A 70 4.07 9.87 19.34
N GLY A 71 3.44 10.70 18.52
CA GLY A 71 3.61 12.14 18.61
C GLY A 71 2.93 12.81 19.80
N LEU A 72 1.97 12.13 20.46
CA LEU A 72 1.39 12.61 21.72
C LEU A 72 2.30 12.35 22.93
N ASN A 73 3.16 11.34 22.86
CA ASN A 73 3.92 10.83 24.00
C ASN A 73 5.42 11.11 23.93
N GLU A 74 5.97 11.33 22.71
CA GLU A 74 7.41 11.40 22.49
C GLU A 74 7.80 12.43 21.41
N ASP A 75 9.11 12.71 21.29
CA ASP A 75 9.65 13.34 20.08
C ASP A 75 9.45 12.39 18.89
N LEU A 76 8.53 12.75 18.01
CA LEU A 76 8.09 11.88 16.91
C LEU A 76 9.23 11.52 15.95
N LYS A 77 10.13 12.48 15.65
CA LYS A 77 11.24 12.22 14.72
C LYS A 77 12.18 11.18 15.31
N LYS A 78 12.58 11.38 16.57
CA LYS A 78 13.43 10.44 17.29
C LYS A 78 12.76 9.08 17.44
N PHE A 79 11.45 9.06 17.77
CA PHE A 79 10.68 7.81 17.86
C PHE A 79 10.73 7.03 16.55
N VAL A 80 10.48 7.67 15.39
CA VAL A 80 10.51 7.02 14.09
C VAL A 80 11.92 6.56 13.72
N GLU A 81 12.96 7.34 14.03
CA GLU A 81 14.37 6.94 13.82
C GLU A 81 14.74 5.67 14.63
N GLU A 82 14.25 5.55 15.86
CA GLU A 82 14.53 4.42 16.76
C GLU A 82 13.53 3.25 16.60
N PHE A 83 12.43 3.42 15.85
CA PHE A 83 11.40 2.38 15.70
C PHE A 83 11.97 1.14 15.02
N PRO A 84 11.86 -0.06 15.65
CA PRO A 84 12.43 -1.28 15.10
C PRO A 84 11.72 -1.71 13.80
N ARG A 85 12.46 -2.30 12.87
CA ARG A 85 11.88 -2.87 11.66
C ARG A 85 11.05 -4.12 11.99
N GLY A 86 9.94 -4.27 11.29
CA GLY A 86 9.05 -5.42 11.43
C GLY A 86 8.06 -5.34 12.59
N GLU A 87 8.16 -4.31 13.44
CA GLU A 87 7.23 -4.13 14.56
C GLU A 87 5.84 -3.69 14.11
N LYS A 88 4.84 -4.03 14.93
CA LYS A 88 3.42 -3.75 14.68
C LYS A 88 2.90 -2.63 15.56
N LEU A 89 1.69 -2.15 15.27
CA LEU A 89 0.98 -1.14 16.08
C LEU A 89 0.91 -1.52 17.56
N GLU A 90 0.78 -2.80 17.89
CA GLU A 90 0.67 -3.30 19.25
C GLU A 90 1.91 -2.97 20.10
N CYS A 91 3.10 -2.88 19.49
CA CYS A 91 4.32 -2.43 20.19
C CYS A 91 4.14 -0.98 20.71
N ILE A 92 3.55 -0.11 19.91
CA ILE A 92 3.32 1.29 20.28
C ILE A 92 2.24 1.39 21.35
N ILE A 93 1.13 0.67 21.19
CA ILE A 93 0.04 0.61 22.17
C ILE A 93 0.56 0.13 23.53
N ASN A 94 1.38 -0.94 23.54
CA ASN A 94 1.98 -1.45 24.77
C ASN A 94 2.95 -0.45 25.43
N ARG A 95 3.70 0.32 24.62
CA ARG A 95 4.65 1.32 25.10
C ARG A 95 3.96 2.56 25.67
N THR A 96 2.90 3.04 25.03
CA THR A 96 2.17 4.25 25.44
C THR A 96 1.08 3.97 26.48
N GLY A 97 0.60 2.73 26.56
CA GLY A 97 -0.58 2.37 27.37
C GLY A 97 -1.91 2.93 26.85
N GLU A 98 -1.90 3.49 25.65
CA GLU A 98 -3.05 4.21 25.06
C GLU A 98 -3.47 3.61 23.73
N ARG A 99 -4.72 3.88 23.32
CA ARG A 99 -5.26 3.50 22.03
C ARG A 99 -6.18 4.59 21.49
N VAL A 100 -5.99 4.94 20.21
CA VAL A 100 -6.93 5.82 19.50
C VAL A 100 -8.10 5.02 18.94
N GLY A 101 -7.79 3.91 18.28
CA GLY A 101 -8.74 2.98 17.67
C GLY A 101 -9.18 3.36 16.27
N LYS A 102 -9.40 2.33 15.45
CA LYS A 102 -9.81 2.48 14.04
C LYS A 102 -11.13 3.23 13.89
N GLU A 103 -12.04 3.12 14.87
CA GLU A 103 -13.33 3.79 14.91
C GLU A 103 -13.23 5.32 14.98
N LYS A 104 -12.11 5.86 15.49
CA LYS A 104 -11.84 7.31 15.49
C LYS A 104 -11.01 7.76 14.29
N VAL A 105 -10.09 6.92 13.85
CA VAL A 105 -9.18 7.20 12.72
C VAL A 105 -9.95 7.16 11.40
N LYS A 106 -10.64 6.04 11.11
CA LYS A 106 -11.27 5.75 9.83
C LYS A 106 -12.21 6.84 9.32
N PRO A 107 -13.16 7.39 10.11
CA PRO A 107 -14.08 8.40 9.60
C PRO A 107 -13.38 9.71 9.17
N ILE A 108 -12.26 10.05 9.82
CA ILE A 108 -11.49 11.25 9.50
C ILE A 108 -10.67 11.01 8.24
N PHE A 109 -9.98 9.88 8.21
CA PHE A 109 -9.16 9.48 7.07
C PHE A 109 -9.99 9.34 5.79
N ASP A 110 -11.06 8.57 5.84
CA ASP A 110 -11.94 8.33 4.68
C ASP A 110 -12.52 9.64 4.15
N ARG A 111 -12.93 10.56 5.01
CA ARG A 111 -13.42 11.86 4.58
C ARG A 111 -12.37 12.69 3.87
N ILE A 112 -11.11 12.60 4.29
CA ILE A 112 -9.97 13.29 3.67
C ILE A 112 -9.60 12.62 2.36
N TYR A 113 -9.50 11.28 2.36
CA TYR A 113 -9.06 10.51 1.20
C TYR A 113 -10.16 10.42 0.13
N LEU A 114 -11.37 9.99 0.50
CA LEU A 114 -12.49 9.80 -0.44
C LEU A 114 -13.21 11.11 -0.78
N GLY A 115 -13.20 12.08 0.15
CA GLY A 115 -13.98 13.29 0.03
C GLY A 115 -15.45 13.10 0.39
N LYS A 116 -16.26 14.12 0.16
CA LYS A 116 -17.71 14.09 0.32
C LYS A 116 -18.40 14.16 -1.03
N LYS A 117 -19.32 13.22 -1.27
CA LYS A 117 -19.94 12.99 -2.58
C LYS A 117 -20.60 14.25 -3.17
N ASP A 118 -21.16 15.10 -2.34
CA ASP A 118 -21.98 16.25 -2.77
C ASP A 118 -21.34 17.61 -2.39
N SER A 119 -20.05 17.66 -2.08
CA SER A 119 -19.36 18.89 -1.69
C SER A 119 -18.13 19.14 -2.57
N PRO A 120 -18.20 20.06 -3.56
CA PRO A 120 -17.05 20.42 -4.39
C PRO A 120 -15.85 20.94 -3.59
N SER A 121 -16.07 21.52 -2.41
CA SER A 121 -15.00 22.00 -1.51
C SER A 121 -14.31 20.87 -0.72
N GLU A 122 -14.86 19.66 -0.73
CA GLU A 122 -14.32 18.49 -0.03
C GLU A 122 -13.95 17.38 -1.04
N TYR A 123 -13.21 17.74 -2.11
CA TYR A 123 -12.68 16.75 -3.04
C TYR A 123 -11.71 15.81 -2.32
N GLY A 124 -11.93 14.49 -2.48
CA GLY A 124 -11.03 13.48 -1.93
C GLY A 124 -9.63 13.53 -2.55
N LEU A 125 -8.63 13.27 -1.73
CA LEU A 125 -7.22 13.29 -2.15
C LEU A 125 -6.91 12.26 -3.23
N TRP A 126 -7.65 11.15 -3.32
CA TRP A 126 -7.50 10.15 -4.38
C TRP A 126 -7.47 10.74 -5.80
N ARG A 127 -8.11 11.91 -6.00
CA ARG A 127 -8.12 12.61 -7.29
C ARG A 127 -6.78 13.24 -7.66
N GLN A 128 -5.83 13.30 -6.72
CA GLN A 128 -4.48 13.80 -6.92
C GLN A 128 -3.50 12.69 -7.27
N GLU A 129 -3.94 11.44 -7.20
CA GLU A 129 -3.15 10.29 -7.60
C GLU A 129 -2.82 10.34 -9.08
N LYS A 130 -1.63 9.85 -9.43
CA LYS A 130 -1.13 9.84 -10.80
C LYS A 130 -0.65 8.45 -11.17
N PRO A 131 -0.94 7.97 -12.38
CA PRO A 131 -0.32 6.77 -12.89
C PRO A 131 1.22 6.88 -12.88
N LEU A 132 1.88 5.83 -12.43
CA LEU A 132 3.32 5.61 -12.59
C LEU A 132 3.58 4.71 -13.79
N VAL A 133 2.60 3.87 -14.14
CA VAL A 133 2.65 2.93 -15.26
C VAL A 133 2.08 3.55 -16.54
N ASP A 134 2.69 3.21 -17.66
CA ASP A 134 2.06 3.33 -18.97
C ASP A 134 1.07 2.17 -19.14
N THR A 135 -0.23 2.46 -19.07
CA THR A 135 -1.27 1.42 -19.11
C THR A 135 -1.28 0.61 -20.40
N SER A 136 -0.74 1.14 -21.50
CA SER A 136 -0.57 0.37 -22.73
C SER A 136 0.41 -0.82 -22.58
N LEU A 137 1.30 -0.78 -21.60
CA LEU A 137 2.16 -1.91 -21.27
C LEU A 137 1.39 -3.00 -20.52
N LEU A 138 0.41 -2.63 -19.68
CA LEU A 138 -0.46 -3.61 -19.00
C LEU A 138 -1.27 -4.42 -20.01
N ASP A 139 -1.81 -3.74 -21.04
CA ASP A 139 -2.56 -4.41 -22.13
C ASP A 139 -1.67 -5.41 -22.87
N LYS A 140 -0.44 -5.02 -23.22
CA LYS A 140 0.53 -5.91 -23.88
C LYS A 140 0.97 -7.08 -22.98
N VAL A 141 1.11 -6.87 -21.69
CA VAL A 141 1.42 -7.93 -20.72
C VAL A 141 0.26 -8.91 -20.65
N ALA A 142 -0.99 -8.42 -20.58
CA ALA A 142 -2.19 -9.25 -20.54
C ALA A 142 -2.41 -10.08 -21.82
N GLU A 143 -1.85 -9.67 -22.97
CA GLU A 143 -1.86 -10.45 -24.21
C GLU A 143 -0.93 -11.68 -24.13
N GLN A 144 0.08 -11.67 -23.27
CA GLN A 144 1.14 -12.69 -23.20
C GLN A 144 1.15 -13.49 -21.90
N PHE A 145 0.67 -12.94 -20.81
CA PHE A 145 0.69 -13.50 -19.48
C PHE A 145 -0.68 -13.34 -18.81
N LYS A 146 -0.97 -14.16 -17.82
CA LYS A 146 -2.06 -13.88 -16.89
C LYS A 146 -1.64 -12.71 -16.00
N LEU A 147 -2.44 -11.64 -15.97
CA LEU A 147 -2.18 -10.43 -15.21
C LEU A 147 -3.12 -10.36 -14.00
N GLY A 148 -2.57 -10.11 -12.81
CA GLY A 148 -3.33 -9.97 -11.59
C GLY A 148 -2.79 -8.89 -10.66
N TYR A 149 -3.58 -8.55 -9.63
CA TYR A 149 -3.27 -7.46 -8.72
C TYR A 149 -3.48 -7.87 -7.27
N ILE A 150 -2.56 -7.51 -6.37
CA ILE A 150 -2.74 -7.69 -4.93
C ILE A 150 -2.43 -6.37 -4.23
N THR A 151 -3.43 -5.81 -3.52
CA THR A 151 -3.32 -4.46 -2.98
C THR A 151 -3.84 -4.32 -1.56
N GLY A 152 -3.25 -3.39 -0.80
CA GLY A 152 -3.76 -2.92 0.48
C GLY A 152 -5.03 -2.05 0.37
N ARG A 153 -5.54 -1.78 -0.82
CA ARG A 153 -6.78 -1.04 -1.04
C ARG A 153 -8.02 -1.88 -0.70
N SER A 154 -9.11 -1.24 -0.27
CA SER A 154 -10.44 -1.84 -0.26
C SER A 154 -11.00 -1.95 -1.68
N ARG A 155 -12.08 -2.73 -1.87
CA ARG A 155 -12.78 -2.80 -3.17
C ARG A 155 -13.28 -1.44 -3.67
N GLN A 156 -13.65 -0.53 -2.75
CA GLN A 156 -14.03 0.84 -3.14
C GLN A 156 -12.83 1.62 -3.66
N GLU A 157 -11.69 1.54 -2.98
CA GLU A 157 -10.45 2.23 -3.36
C GLU A 157 -9.85 1.63 -4.64
N LEU A 158 -9.99 0.30 -4.86
CA LEU A 158 -9.63 -0.36 -6.10
C LEU A 158 -10.38 0.21 -7.31
N ARG A 159 -11.71 0.43 -7.16
CA ARG A 159 -12.52 1.09 -8.22
C ARG A 159 -12.06 2.52 -8.51
N LEU A 160 -11.52 3.23 -7.50
CA LEU A 160 -10.93 4.56 -7.71
C LEU A 160 -9.58 4.46 -8.42
N ALA A 161 -8.76 3.47 -8.08
CA ALA A 161 -7.51 3.17 -8.78
C ALA A 161 -7.74 2.89 -10.26
N SER A 162 -8.73 2.05 -10.61
CA SER A 162 -9.12 1.80 -12.01
C SER A 162 -9.49 3.09 -12.74
N LYS A 163 -10.15 4.04 -12.07
CA LYS A 163 -10.48 5.35 -12.66
C LYS A 163 -9.23 6.24 -12.86
N VAL A 164 -8.30 6.23 -11.91
CA VAL A 164 -7.03 6.98 -12.01
C VAL A 164 -6.21 6.46 -13.18
N LEU A 165 -6.13 5.13 -13.33
CA LEU A 165 -5.38 4.47 -14.40
C LEU A 165 -6.12 4.53 -15.75
N ASN A 166 -7.43 4.79 -15.75
CA ASN A 166 -8.30 4.56 -16.92
C ASN A 166 -8.09 3.14 -17.49
N HIS A 167 -7.93 2.15 -16.61
CA HIS A 167 -7.67 0.75 -16.91
C HIS A 167 -8.41 -0.13 -15.90
N GLU A 168 -9.00 -1.23 -16.36
CA GLU A 168 -9.74 -2.15 -15.49
C GLU A 168 -8.76 -3.07 -14.73
N LEU A 169 -8.95 -3.16 -13.41
CA LEU A 169 -8.17 -4.01 -12.52
C LEU A 169 -9.06 -5.20 -12.09
N SER A 170 -9.32 -6.13 -13.04
CA SER A 170 -10.34 -7.19 -12.88
C SER A 170 -9.91 -8.29 -11.93
N ASP A 171 -8.73 -8.88 -12.15
CA ASP A 171 -8.23 -10.00 -11.34
C ASP A 171 -7.44 -9.45 -10.15
N ALA A 172 -8.15 -9.05 -9.08
CA ALA A 172 -7.55 -8.37 -7.95
C ALA A 172 -7.96 -8.93 -6.60
N VAL A 173 -6.98 -9.07 -5.70
CA VAL A 173 -7.14 -9.37 -4.28
C VAL A 173 -6.92 -8.09 -3.48
N THR A 174 -7.88 -7.76 -2.62
CA THR A 174 -7.89 -6.55 -1.80
C THR A 174 -7.64 -6.87 -0.32
N ARG A 175 -7.40 -5.83 0.50
CA ARG A 175 -7.33 -6.02 1.96
C ARG A 175 -8.62 -6.55 2.61
N GLU A 176 -9.73 -6.53 1.88
CA GLU A 176 -11.00 -7.08 2.37
C GLU A 176 -11.05 -8.61 2.21
N ASP A 177 -10.19 -9.16 1.36
CA ASP A 177 -10.02 -10.58 1.14
C ASP A 177 -8.88 -11.11 2.02
N PHE A 178 -7.65 -10.63 1.81
CA PHE A 178 -6.45 -10.98 2.58
C PHE A 178 -5.52 -9.78 2.73
N LEU A 179 -4.84 -9.67 3.88
CA LEU A 179 -3.83 -8.63 4.13
C LEU A 179 -2.43 -9.15 3.81
N LYS A 180 -1.63 -8.40 3.05
CA LYS A 180 -0.20 -8.67 2.91
C LYS A 180 0.50 -8.61 4.29
N PRO A 181 1.39 -9.53 4.61
CA PRO A 181 2.05 -10.57 3.79
C PRO A 181 1.40 -11.96 3.86
N ASP A 182 0.09 -12.09 4.06
CA ASP A 182 -0.61 -13.38 4.11
C ASP A 182 -0.52 -14.09 2.74
N PRO A 183 0.11 -15.28 2.63
CA PRO A 183 0.32 -15.98 1.36
C PRO A 183 -0.99 -16.39 0.67
N ARG A 184 -2.08 -16.49 1.44
CA ARG A 184 -3.41 -16.80 0.89
C ARG A 184 -3.87 -15.75 -0.12
N ALA A 185 -3.34 -14.51 -0.06
CA ALA A 185 -3.64 -13.49 -1.06
C ALA A 185 -3.16 -13.93 -2.45
N LEU A 186 -1.94 -14.46 -2.54
CA LEU A 186 -1.36 -14.94 -3.80
C LEU A 186 -1.99 -16.28 -4.20
N THR A 187 -2.13 -17.23 -3.27
CA THR A 187 -2.80 -18.52 -3.53
C THR A 187 -4.23 -18.34 -4.03
N HIS A 188 -4.98 -17.39 -3.48
CA HIS A 188 -6.36 -17.11 -3.91
C HIS A 188 -6.42 -16.61 -5.37
N LEU A 189 -5.43 -15.83 -5.78
CA LEU A 189 -5.37 -15.26 -7.12
C LEU A 189 -4.88 -16.27 -8.17
N VAL A 190 -3.81 -17.00 -7.86
CA VAL A 190 -3.06 -17.79 -8.86
C VAL A 190 -3.08 -19.30 -8.61
N GLY A 191 -3.67 -19.79 -7.49
CA GLY A 191 -3.56 -21.17 -7.07
C GLY A 191 -2.12 -21.54 -6.71
N GLU A 192 -1.61 -22.62 -7.27
CA GLU A 192 -0.21 -23.11 -7.12
C GLU A 192 0.63 -22.83 -8.37
N SER A 193 0.26 -21.77 -9.14
CA SER A 193 0.99 -21.37 -10.34
C SER A 193 2.30 -20.66 -10.00
N SER A 194 3.14 -20.49 -11.02
CA SER A 194 4.41 -19.75 -10.92
C SER A 194 4.37 -18.45 -11.70
N GLY A 195 5.16 -17.47 -11.29
CA GLY A 195 5.16 -16.18 -11.96
C GLY A 195 6.13 -15.16 -11.37
N ILE A 196 5.82 -13.89 -11.63
CA ILE A 196 6.56 -12.75 -11.11
C ILE A 196 5.60 -11.85 -10.33
N TYR A 197 6.04 -11.42 -9.15
CA TYR A 197 5.35 -10.42 -8.35
C TYR A 197 6.19 -9.14 -8.30
N ALA A 198 5.62 -8.01 -8.73
CA ALA A 198 6.25 -6.71 -8.61
C ALA A 198 5.58 -5.87 -7.52
N GLY A 199 6.36 -5.41 -6.54
CA GLY A 199 5.92 -4.63 -5.39
C GLY A 199 6.98 -3.65 -4.92
N ASP A 200 6.60 -2.66 -4.11
CA ASP A 200 7.51 -1.61 -3.63
C ASP A 200 7.83 -1.70 -2.13
N THR A 201 7.26 -2.69 -1.43
CA THR A 201 7.39 -2.81 0.02
C THR A 201 8.02 -4.13 0.45
N HIS A 202 8.57 -4.14 1.68
CA HIS A 202 9.03 -5.37 2.33
C HIS A 202 7.90 -6.39 2.51
N ASN A 203 6.65 -5.94 2.76
CA ASN A 203 5.50 -6.84 2.89
C ASN A 203 5.17 -7.57 1.59
N ASP A 204 5.49 -6.99 0.43
CA ASP A 204 5.34 -7.65 -0.87
C ASP A 204 6.35 -8.78 -1.04
N GLY A 205 7.61 -8.54 -0.64
CA GLY A 205 8.64 -9.57 -0.62
C GLY A 205 8.29 -10.72 0.32
N LEU A 206 7.86 -10.42 1.55
CA LEU A 206 7.41 -11.43 2.52
C LEU A 206 6.18 -12.21 2.04
N LEU A 207 5.25 -11.59 1.31
CA LEU A 207 4.13 -12.29 0.70
C LEU A 207 4.61 -13.40 -0.25
N VAL A 208 5.59 -13.07 -1.09
CA VAL A 208 6.17 -14.01 -2.05
C VAL A 208 6.99 -15.11 -1.34
N GLU A 209 7.79 -14.74 -0.36
CA GLU A 209 8.55 -15.70 0.46
C GLU A 209 7.62 -16.73 1.13
N ASN A 210 6.57 -16.23 1.82
CA ASN A 210 5.59 -17.09 2.50
C ASN A 210 4.82 -17.99 1.50
N TYR A 211 4.46 -17.47 0.33
CA TYR A 211 3.81 -18.26 -0.72
C TYR A 211 4.72 -19.40 -1.21
N ASN A 212 5.97 -19.09 -1.50
CA ASN A 212 6.95 -20.09 -1.96
C ASN A 212 7.28 -21.16 -0.91
N GLU A 213 7.13 -20.82 0.38
CA GLU A 213 7.31 -21.79 1.48
C GLU A 213 6.09 -22.69 1.67
N GLU A 214 4.87 -22.20 1.38
CA GLU A 214 3.61 -22.91 1.68
C GLU A 214 3.02 -23.65 0.48
N THR A 215 3.52 -23.42 -0.76
CA THR A 215 2.96 -24.00 -1.99
C THR A 215 4.03 -24.63 -2.88
N GLU A 216 3.61 -25.42 -3.88
CA GLU A 216 4.50 -25.93 -4.93
C GLU A 216 4.77 -24.88 -6.03
N GLY A 217 3.97 -23.83 -6.09
CA GLY A 217 4.16 -22.69 -6.99
C GLY A 217 5.39 -21.87 -6.62
N THR A 218 5.97 -21.17 -7.57
CA THR A 218 7.17 -20.35 -7.36
C THR A 218 7.02 -18.99 -7.98
N PHE A 219 7.13 -17.94 -7.17
CA PHE A 219 7.14 -16.56 -7.62
C PHE A 219 8.51 -15.93 -7.40
N ASP A 220 8.99 -15.20 -8.40
CA ASP A 220 10.13 -14.29 -8.26
C ASP A 220 9.61 -12.92 -7.82
N PHE A 221 10.23 -12.34 -6.78
CA PHE A 221 9.90 -10.99 -6.34
C PHE A 221 10.78 -9.95 -7.05
N VAL A 222 10.14 -8.93 -7.63
CA VAL A 222 10.79 -7.78 -8.25
C VAL A 222 10.46 -6.53 -7.45
N MET A 223 11.49 -5.96 -6.82
CA MET A 223 11.37 -4.69 -6.11
C MET A 223 11.22 -3.54 -7.11
N ILE A 224 10.18 -2.74 -6.95
CA ILE A 224 9.94 -1.52 -7.72
C ILE A 224 10.43 -0.32 -6.90
N ASP A 225 11.31 0.47 -7.50
CA ASP A 225 11.87 1.68 -6.93
C ASP A 225 12.29 2.66 -8.04
N PRO A 226 12.83 3.86 -7.74
CA PRO A 226 13.27 4.80 -8.76
C PRO A 226 14.35 4.28 -9.72
N ASP A 227 15.18 3.34 -9.27
CA ASP A 227 16.25 2.74 -10.08
C ASP A 227 15.72 1.57 -10.94
N ASN A 228 14.60 0.97 -10.53
CA ASN A 228 13.92 -0.14 -11.22
C ASN A 228 12.40 0.16 -11.38
N PRO A 229 12.02 1.14 -12.22
CA PRO A 229 10.63 1.56 -12.35
C PRO A 229 9.79 0.54 -13.11
N ILE A 230 8.51 0.44 -12.76
CA ILE A 230 7.57 -0.55 -13.31
C ILE A 230 7.56 -0.59 -14.85
N ASN A 231 7.61 0.55 -15.51
CA ASN A 231 7.61 0.60 -16.97
C ASN A 231 8.83 -0.11 -17.60
N GLN A 232 10.00 -0.07 -16.96
CA GLN A 232 11.18 -0.78 -17.41
C GLN A 232 11.00 -2.29 -17.18
N VAL A 233 10.54 -2.68 -16.00
CA VAL A 233 10.28 -4.09 -15.66
C VAL A 233 9.32 -4.72 -16.67
N LEU A 234 8.19 -4.04 -16.99
CA LEU A 234 7.22 -4.57 -17.95
C LEU A 234 7.78 -4.68 -19.37
N ARG A 235 8.63 -3.73 -19.83
CA ARG A 235 9.31 -3.84 -21.14
C ARG A 235 10.27 -5.02 -21.16
N ASP A 236 11.09 -5.17 -20.13
CA ASP A 236 12.06 -6.26 -20.03
C ASP A 236 11.38 -7.64 -20.02
N LEU A 237 10.18 -7.75 -19.47
CA LEU A 237 9.37 -8.98 -19.53
C LEU A 237 8.84 -9.26 -20.92
N LEU A 238 8.40 -8.23 -21.66
CA LEU A 238 7.90 -8.36 -23.02
C LEU A 238 9.02 -8.69 -24.03
N ASP A 239 10.24 -8.19 -23.79
CA ASP A 239 11.41 -8.37 -24.68
C ASP A 239 12.08 -9.75 -24.51
N LYS A 240 11.84 -10.46 -23.42
CA LYS A 240 12.43 -11.79 -23.12
C LYS A 240 11.73 -12.97 -23.83
N LYS A 241 10.68 -12.69 -24.57
CA LYS A 241 9.92 -13.65 -25.38
C LYS A 241 10.17 -13.44 -26.86
#